data_f12003da35ca9235f598909e78bd36c7
#
_entry.id   f12003da35ca9235f598909e78bd36c7
#
_cell.length_a   1.000
_cell.length_b   1.000
_cell.length_c   1.000
_cell.angle_alpha   90.00
_cell.angle_beta   90.00
_cell.angle_gamma   90.00
#
_symmetry.space_group_name_H-M   'P 1'
#
loop_
_entity.id
_entity.type
_entity.pdbx_description
1 polymer ?
#
loop_
_entity_poly.entity_id
_entity_poly.type
_entity_poly.pdbx_seq_one_letter_code
_entity_poly.pdbx_strand_id
1 'polypeptide(L)'
;MSNKEQPKVAMLDTSFLIRLLKEDEPLHASAKAYCQYFLESNYVLYVSTVAIAEYCVHGELDQLPFEYVRVLPFNLDHAETAGDYAHVLYQAKDNGQYKPEQRLIIPNDTKLFAQASAIGALYFVTADIKASKAMDILAKEKGFSVTHVDIHTPVSSFSGSLF
;
A
#
# COMPACT_ATOMS: atom_id res chain seq x y z
N MET A 1 -24.63 -8.66 23.08
CA MET A 1 -24.12 -7.79 21.96
C MET A 1 -22.79 -8.35 21.55
N SER A 2 -22.71 -8.97 20.39
CA SER A 2 -21.44 -9.43 19.84
C SER A 2 -20.65 -8.20 19.41
N ASN A 3 -19.53 -7.91 20.07
CA ASN A 3 -18.50 -7.04 19.55
C ASN A 3 -18.05 -7.65 18.22
N LYS A 4 -18.58 -7.20 17.10
CA LYS A 4 -17.99 -7.51 15.81
C LYS A 4 -16.68 -6.74 15.78
N GLU A 5 -15.59 -7.43 16.05
CA GLU A 5 -14.26 -6.88 15.79
C GLU A 5 -14.24 -6.34 14.36
N GLN A 6 -13.79 -5.11 14.20
CA GLN A 6 -13.64 -4.55 12.87
C GLN A 6 -12.63 -5.39 12.09
N PRO A 7 -12.91 -5.69 10.83
CA PRO A 7 -11.99 -6.50 10.03
C PRO A 7 -10.63 -5.84 9.96
N LYS A 8 -9.58 -6.60 10.11
CA LYS A 8 -8.20 -6.16 9.87
C LYS A 8 -8.03 -5.95 8.38
N VAL A 9 -7.49 -4.81 8.00
CA VAL A 9 -7.36 -4.41 6.60
C VAL A 9 -5.89 -4.17 6.26
N ALA A 10 -5.46 -4.68 5.13
CA ALA A 10 -4.18 -4.35 4.51
C ALA A 10 -4.41 -3.86 3.08
N MET A 11 -3.67 -2.84 2.68
CA MET A 11 -3.71 -2.30 1.33
C MET A 11 -2.47 -2.73 0.56
N LEU A 12 -2.68 -3.20 -0.65
CA LEU A 12 -1.62 -3.68 -1.54
C LEU A 12 -1.26 -2.60 -2.55
N ASP A 13 0.02 -2.32 -2.66
CA ASP A 13 0.58 -1.39 -3.63
C ASP A 13 0.74 -2.04 -5.01
N THR A 14 0.85 -1.22 -6.05
CA THR A 14 1.12 -1.68 -7.43
C THR A 14 2.39 -2.51 -7.52
N SER A 15 3.45 -2.08 -6.85
CA SER A 15 4.73 -2.81 -6.81
C SER A 15 4.58 -4.22 -6.23
N PHE A 16 3.72 -4.38 -5.24
CA PHE A 16 3.39 -5.69 -4.67
C PHE A 16 2.60 -6.55 -5.66
N LEU A 17 1.59 -5.99 -6.33
CA LEU A 17 0.79 -6.71 -7.32
C LEU A 17 1.64 -7.27 -8.46
N ILE A 18 2.58 -6.48 -8.96
CA ILE A 18 3.50 -6.91 -10.01
C ILE A 18 4.29 -8.14 -9.57
N ARG A 19 4.83 -8.14 -8.34
CA ARG A 19 5.62 -9.27 -7.80
C ARG A 19 4.75 -10.48 -7.50
N LEU A 20 3.52 -10.27 -7.07
CA LEU A 20 2.57 -11.35 -6.83
C LEU A 20 2.17 -12.09 -8.12
N LEU A 21 2.02 -11.37 -9.22
CA LEU A 21 1.44 -11.87 -10.46
C LEU A 21 2.48 -12.28 -11.52
N LYS A 22 3.72 -11.83 -11.40
CA LYS A 22 4.81 -12.17 -12.34
C LYS A 22 5.81 -13.14 -11.69
N GLU A 23 5.77 -14.38 -12.14
CA GLU A 23 6.59 -15.47 -11.57
C GLU A 23 8.10 -15.28 -11.75
N ASP A 24 8.52 -14.51 -12.76
CA ASP A 24 9.91 -14.20 -13.06
C ASP A 24 10.50 -13.07 -12.20
N GLU A 25 9.66 -12.38 -11.42
CA GLU A 25 10.13 -11.33 -10.50
C GLU A 25 10.88 -11.92 -9.30
N PRO A 26 12.04 -11.32 -8.90
CA PRO A 26 12.84 -11.83 -7.78
C PRO A 26 12.09 -11.93 -6.45
N LEU A 27 11.10 -11.07 -6.23
CA LEU A 27 10.31 -11.03 -4.99
C LEU A 27 8.98 -11.79 -5.10
N HIS A 28 8.77 -12.56 -6.16
CA HIS A 28 7.53 -13.31 -6.35
C HIS A 28 7.22 -14.26 -5.20
N ALA A 29 8.19 -15.04 -4.76
CA ALA A 29 8.03 -15.96 -3.63
C ALA A 29 7.68 -15.22 -2.33
N SER A 30 8.33 -14.09 -2.07
CA SER A 30 8.02 -13.24 -0.91
C SER A 30 6.62 -12.66 -0.99
N ALA A 31 6.22 -12.12 -2.14
CA ALA A 31 4.88 -11.57 -2.34
C ALA A 31 3.79 -12.64 -2.10
N LYS A 32 3.98 -13.85 -2.61
CA LYS A 32 3.08 -14.98 -2.36
C LYS A 32 3.00 -15.32 -0.86
N ALA A 33 4.13 -15.36 -0.18
CA ALA A 33 4.19 -15.67 1.24
C ALA A 33 3.44 -14.62 2.08
N TYR A 34 3.60 -13.34 1.79
CA TYR A 34 2.85 -12.27 2.45
C TYR A 34 1.36 -12.33 2.16
N CYS A 35 0.98 -12.56 0.91
CA CYS A 35 -0.43 -12.72 0.53
C CYS A 35 -1.09 -13.85 1.32
N GLN A 36 -0.45 -15.01 1.35
CA GLN A 36 -0.92 -16.17 2.10
C GLN A 36 -1.03 -15.86 3.61
N TYR A 37 -0.01 -15.24 4.19
CA TYR A 37 -0.01 -14.86 5.60
C TYR A 37 -1.19 -13.96 5.95
N PHE A 38 -1.45 -12.91 5.17
CA PHE A 38 -2.55 -12.00 5.44
C PHE A 38 -3.91 -12.68 5.31
N LEU A 39 -4.09 -13.52 4.29
CA LEU A 39 -5.34 -14.26 4.09
C LEU A 39 -5.60 -15.27 5.22
N GLU A 40 -4.58 -16.03 5.62
CA GLU A 40 -4.68 -16.98 6.74
C GLU A 40 -4.89 -16.27 8.08
N SER A 41 -4.42 -15.04 8.22
CA SER A 41 -4.60 -14.22 9.42
C SER A 41 -5.90 -13.39 9.40
N ASN A 42 -6.80 -13.68 8.48
CA ASN A 42 -8.12 -13.05 8.34
C ASN A 42 -8.08 -11.56 8.04
N TYR A 43 -7.07 -11.09 7.28
CA TYR A 43 -7.05 -9.75 6.74
C TYR A 43 -7.93 -9.65 5.51
N VAL A 44 -8.58 -8.51 5.36
CA VAL A 44 -9.19 -8.10 4.10
C VAL A 44 -8.15 -7.34 3.30
N LEU A 45 -7.84 -7.82 2.11
CA LEU A 45 -6.87 -7.21 1.22
C LEU A 45 -7.57 -6.28 0.22
N TYR A 46 -7.12 -5.04 0.15
CA TYR A 46 -7.64 -4.05 -0.78
C TYR A 46 -6.61 -3.67 -1.84
N VAL A 47 -7.10 -3.46 -3.05
CA VAL A 47 -6.35 -2.92 -4.18
C VAL A 47 -7.09 -1.72 -4.74
N SER A 48 -6.39 -0.61 -4.88
CA SER A 48 -6.95 0.62 -5.47
C SER A 48 -7.16 0.48 -6.98
N THR A 49 -8.21 1.12 -7.49
CA THR A 49 -8.35 1.32 -8.95
C THR A 49 -7.17 2.09 -9.55
N VAL A 50 -6.50 2.95 -8.77
CA VAL A 50 -5.25 3.60 -9.18
C VAL A 50 -4.14 2.57 -9.43
N ALA A 51 -3.94 1.63 -8.50
CA ALA A 51 -2.95 0.56 -8.66
C ALA A 51 -3.31 -0.39 -9.81
N ILE A 52 -4.59 -0.68 -9.99
CA ILE A 52 -5.06 -1.47 -11.14
C ILE A 52 -4.75 -0.77 -12.46
N ALA A 53 -4.98 0.55 -12.55
CA ALA A 53 -4.65 1.32 -13.75
C ALA A 53 -3.16 1.27 -14.08
N GLU A 54 -2.29 1.40 -13.08
CA GLU A 54 -0.84 1.28 -13.25
C GLU A 54 -0.44 -0.14 -13.70
N TYR A 55 -1.02 -1.16 -13.09
CA TYR A 55 -0.77 -2.56 -13.47
C TYR A 55 -1.16 -2.83 -14.93
N CYS A 56 -2.31 -2.33 -15.36
CA CYS A 56 -2.84 -2.53 -16.71
C CYS A 56 -2.06 -1.80 -17.82
N VAL A 57 -1.07 -0.99 -17.48
CA VAL A 57 -0.14 -0.44 -18.51
C VAL A 57 0.61 -1.56 -19.23
N HIS A 58 0.96 -2.64 -18.55
CA HIS A 58 1.71 -3.77 -19.08
C HIS A 58 1.12 -5.15 -18.77
N GLY A 59 0.09 -5.20 -17.93
CA GLY A 59 -0.63 -6.40 -17.54
C GLY A 59 -2.08 -6.36 -18.01
N GLU A 60 -2.78 -7.44 -17.78
CA GLU A 60 -4.18 -7.59 -18.14
C GLU A 60 -5.08 -7.71 -16.91
N LEU A 61 -6.28 -7.15 -17.00
CA LEU A 61 -7.21 -7.07 -15.87
C LEU A 61 -7.62 -8.46 -15.35
N ASP A 62 -7.74 -9.44 -16.24
CA ASP A 62 -8.12 -10.82 -15.89
C ASP A 62 -7.03 -11.58 -15.10
N GLN A 63 -5.80 -11.07 -15.06
CA GLN A 63 -4.72 -11.64 -14.25
C GLN A 63 -4.87 -11.29 -12.76
N LEU A 64 -5.69 -10.30 -12.42
CA LEU A 64 -5.84 -9.85 -11.03
C LEU A 64 -6.63 -10.86 -10.20
N PRO A 65 -6.20 -11.12 -8.94
CA PRO A 65 -6.79 -12.16 -8.10
C PRO A 65 -8.05 -11.65 -7.38
N PHE A 66 -9.09 -11.28 -8.12
CA PHE A 66 -10.34 -10.72 -7.57
C PHE A 66 -11.06 -11.65 -6.58
N GLU A 67 -10.70 -12.92 -6.55
CA GLU A 67 -11.22 -13.87 -5.55
C GLU A 67 -10.70 -13.57 -4.14
N TYR A 68 -9.51 -12.97 -4.02
CA TYR A 68 -8.81 -12.74 -2.76
C TYR A 68 -8.70 -11.28 -2.36
N VAL A 69 -8.89 -10.37 -3.30
CA VAL A 69 -8.73 -8.93 -3.06
C VAL A 69 -10.03 -8.18 -3.35
N ARG A 70 -10.26 -7.12 -2.59
CA ARG A 70 -11.35 -6.17 -2.84
C ARG A 70 -10.82 -4.95 -3.57
N VAL A 71 -11.58 -4.50 -4.55
CA VAL A 71 -11.27 -3.29 -5.31
C VAL A 71 -11.79 -2.08 -4.55
N LEU A 72 -10.93 -1.08 -4.38
CA LEU A 72 -11.27 0.20 -3.77
C LEU A 72 -11.26 1.30 -4.84
N PRO A 73 -12.43 1.80 -5.25
CA PRO A 73 -12.50 2.92 -6.17
C PRO A 73 -11.93 4.20 -5.56
N PHE A 74 -11.16 4.95 -6.34
CA PHE A 74 -10.67 6.26 -5.93
C PHE A 74 -11.80 7.30 -6.08
N ASN A 75 -12.18 7.95 -4.99
CA ASN A 75 -13.32 8.86 -4.95
C ASN A 75 -12.90 10.29 -4.58
N LEU A 76 -13.90 11.18 -4.45
CA LEU A 76 -13.69 12.59 -4.17
C LEU A 76 -13.00 12.85 -2.81
N ASP A 77 -13.41 12.12 -1.77
CA ASP A 77 -12.82 12.25 -0.43
C ASP A 77 -11.36 11.80 -0.43
N HIS A 78 -11.07 10.74 -1.17
CA HIS A 78 -9.69 10.29 -1.38
C HIS A 78 -8.86 11.34 -2.11
N ALA A 79 -9.45 12.02 -3.10
CA ALA A 79 -8.77 13.05 -3.87
C ALA A 79 -8.38 14.26 -2.99
N GLU A 80 -9.27 14.69 -2.11
CA GLU A 80 -9.01 15.79 -1.17
C GLU A 80 -7.86 15.43 -0.23
N THR A 81 -7.92 14.27 0.41
CA THR A 81 -6.86 13.79 1.32
C THR A 81 -5.53 13.58 0.59
N ALA A 82 -5.56 13.03 -0.63
CA ALA A 82 -4.37 12.86 -1.44
C ALA A 82 -3.70 14.20 -1.78
N GLY A 83 -4.50 15.22 -2.06
CA GLY A 83 -4.02 16.59 -2.27
C GLY A 83 -3.31 17.15 -1.05
N ASP A 84 -3.88 16.98 0.14
CA ASP A 84 -3.28 17.41 1.41
C ASP A 84 -1.95 16.68 1.67
N TYR A 85 -1.91 15.38 1.45
CA TYR A 85 -0.70 14.59 1.62
C TYR A 85 0.39 14.99 0.62
N ALA A 86 0.02 15.19 -0.64
CA ALA A 86 0.94 15.66 -1.66
C ALA A 86 1.54 17.02 -1.31
N HIS A 87 0.73 17.96 -0.79
CA HIS A 87 1.20 19.26 -0.36
C HIS A 87 2.29 19.14 0.72
N VAL A 88 2.08 18.31 1.73
CA VAL A 88 3.06 18.05 2.79
C VAL A 88 4.37 17.48 2.23
N LEU A 89 4.27 16.51 1.33
CA LEU A 89 5.46 15.87 0.73
C LEU A 89 6.22 16.83 -0.20
N TYR A 90 5.52 17.68 -0.95
CA TYR A 90 6.17 18.71 -1.77
C TYR A 90 6.88 19.75 -0.91
N GLN A 91 6.31 20.16 0.22
CA GLN A 91 6.99 21.03 1.18
C GLN A 91 8.25 20.37 1.75
N ALA A 92 8.16 19.09 2.11
CA ALA A 92 9.32 18.34 2.59
C ALA A 92 10.40 18.19 1.52
N LYS A 93 10.03 18.01 0.26
CA LYS A 93 10.95 18.01 -0.88
C LYS A 93 11.65 19.38 -1.03
N ASP A 94 10.92 20.46 -0.98
CA ASP A 94 11.46 21.82 -1.13
C ASP A 94 12.41 22.18 0.03
N ASN A 95 12.13 21.66 1.24
CA ASN A 95 12.99 21.82 2.42
C ASN A 95 14.18 20.83 2.46
N GLY A 96 14.35 19.99 1.46
CA GLY A 96 15.41 18.99 1.40
C GLY A 96 15.24 17.78 2.33
N GLN A 97 14.08 17.62 2.95
CA GLN A 97 13.78 16.52 3.88
C GLN A 97 13.33 15.24 3.17
N TYR A 98 12.92 15.36 1.89
CA TYR A 98 12.42 14.26 1.08
C TYR A 98 12.92 14.39 -0.36
N LYS A 99 13.47 13.30 -0.89
CA LYS A 99 13.95 13.23 -2.29
C LYS A 99 13.26 12.08 -3.01
N PRO A 100 12.11 12.32 -3.67
CA PRO A 100 11.48 11.30 -4.52
C PRO A 100 12.36 11.00 -5.73
N GLU A 101 12.45 9.73 -6.11
CA GLU A 101 13.26 9.30 -7.26
C GLU A 101 12.72 9.77 -8.60
N GLN A 102 11.40 9.82 -8.72
CA GLN A 102 10.70 10.17 -9.96
C GLN A 102 9.71 11.30 -9.70
N ARG A 103 9.53 12.12 -10.73
CA ARG A 103 8.64 13.28 -10.67
C ARG A 103 7.20 12.95 -10.29
N LEU A 104 6.71 11.75 -10.64
CA LEU A 104 5.32 11.34 -10.44
C LEU A 104 5.08 10.51 -9.16
N ILE A 105 6.12 10.24 -8.36
CA ILE A 105 5.97 9.43 -7.14
C ILE A 105 5.01 10.11 -6.15
N ILE A 106 5.21 11.39 -5.87
CA ILE A 106 4.36 12.10 -4.91
C ILE A 106 2.88 12.03 -5.30
N PRO A 107 2.46 12.42 -6.52
CA PRO A 107 1.03 12.38 -6.86
C PRO A 107 0.44 10.97 -6.95
N ASN A 108 1.22 9.95 -7.28
CA ASN A 108 0.71 8.58 -7.36
C ASN A 108 0.62 7.92 -6.00
N ASP A 109 1.68 7.98 -5.22
CA ASP A 109 1.73 7.33 -3.90
C ASP A 109 0.74 7.96 -2.92
N THR A 110 0.56 9.27 -2.95
CA THR A 110 -0.38 9.95 -2.05
C THR A 110 -1.83 9.54 -2.25
N LYS A 111 -2.21 9.17 -3.46
CA LYS A 111 -3.54 8.60 -3.73
C LYS A 111 -3.76 7.29 -2.99
N LEU A 112 -2.76 6.42 -3.01
CA LEU A 112 -2.81 5.13 -2.31
C LEU A 112 -2.77 5.31 -0.79
N PHE A 113 -1.93 6.22 -0.29
CA PHE A 113 -1.87 6.53 1.15
C PHE A 113 -3.19 7.11 1.66
N ALA A 114 -3.81 8.01 0.89
CA ALA A 114 -5.11 8.57 1.24
C ALA A 114 -6.19 7.49 1.34
N GLN A 115 -6.22 6.55 0.42
CA GLN A 115 -7.14 5.43 0.45
C GLN A 115 -6.87 4.48 1.60
N ALA A 116 -5.59 4.15 1.88
CA ALA A 116 -5.21 3.31 3.01
C ALA A 116 -5.67 3.92 4.34
N SER A 117 -5.49 5.23 4.50
CA SER A 117 -5.98 5.95 5.67
C SER A 117 -7.51 5.92 5.77
N ALA A 118 -8.21 6.15 4.67
CA ALA A 118 -9.68 6.21 4.63
C ALA A 118 -10.35 4.89 5.04
N ILE A 119 -9.76 3.77 4.69
CA ILE A 119 -10.30 2.42 5.03
C ILE A 119 -9.79 1.89 6.37
N GLY A 120 -9.00 2.67 7.10
CA GLY A 120 -8.41 2.22 8.36
C GLY A 120 -7.45 1.05 8.20
N ALA A 121 -6.68 1.02 7.12
CA ALA A 121 -5.70 -0.03 6.89
C ALA A 121 -4.65 -0.04 8.01
N LEU A 122 -4.32 -1.24 8.51
CA LEU A 122 -3.22 -1.43 9.45
C LEU A 122 -1.88 -1.39 8.72
N TYR A 123 -1.85 -1.94 7.51
CA TYR A 123 -0.63 -2.13 6.73
C TYR A 123 -0.80 -1.66 5.29
N PHE A 124 0.28 -1.07 4.79
CA PHE A 124 0.50 -0.78 3.38
C PHE A 124 1.63 -1.68 2.89
N VAL A 125 1.30 -2.65 2.04
CA VAL A 125 2.21 -3.72 1.62
C VAL A 125 2.83 -3.39 0.27
N THR A 126 4.13 -3.26 0.23
CA THR A 126 4.85 -2.74 -0.93
C THR A 126 6.22 -3.38 -1.13
N ALA A 127 6.71 -3.36 -2.36
CA ALA A 127 8.11 -3.64 -2.68
C ALA A 127 8.96 -2.34 -2.74
N ASP A 128 8.36 -1.18 -2.56
CA ASP A 128 9.06 0.11 -2.54
C ASP A 128 9.54 0.45 -1.12
N ILE A 129 10.83 0.29 -0.89
CA ILE A 129 11.49 0.60 0.38
C ILE A 129 11.37 2.10 0.71
N LYS A 130 11.36 2.97 -0.30
CA LYS A 130 11.38 4.42 -0.12
C LYS A 130 10.02 5.00 0.28
N ALA A 131 8.94 4.26 0.07
CA ALA A 131 7.62 4.65 0.53
C ALA A 131 7.59 4.87 2.05
N SER A 132 8.40 4.15 2.82
CA SER A 132 8.48 4.30 4.27
C SER A 132 8.81 5.73 4.71
N LYS A 133 9.71 6.42 4.00
CA LYS A 133 10.09 7.79 4.35
C LYS A 133 8.95 8.79 4.12
N ALA A 134 8.23 8.66 3.03
CA ALA A 134 7.03 9.46 2.79
C ALA A 134 5.97 9.20 3.87
N MET A 135 5.74 7.95 4.22
CA MET A 135 4.81 7.57 5.27
C MET A 135 5.21 8.12 6.64
N ASP A 136 6.50 8.13 6.99
CA ASP A 136 7.01 8.72 8.23
C ASP A 136 6.74 10.24 8.30
N ILE A 137 6.95 10.95 7.20
CA ILE A 137 6.65 12.38 7.11
C ILE A 137 5.15 12.62 7.32
N LEU A 138 4.30 11.85 6.67
CA LEU A 138 2.84 11.95 6.81
C LEU A 138 2.38 11.58 8.23
N ALA A 139 3.02 10.61 8.87
CA ALA A 139 2.73 10.26 10.27
C ALA A 139 2.99 11.45 11.20
N LYS A 140 4.12 12.12 11.02
CA LYS A 140 4.51 13.29 11.81
C LYS A 140 3.59 14.49 11.57
N GLU A 141 3.30 14.80 10.30
CA GLU A 141 2.62 16.04 9.92
C GLU A 141 1.09 15.93 9.87
N LYS A 142 0.55 14.73 9.62
CA LYS A 142 -0.87 14.48 9.39
C LYS A 142 -1.47 13.39 10.28
N GLY A 143 -0.70 12.77 11.16
CA GLY A 143 -1.18 11.66 12.00
C GLY A 143 -1.48 10.39 11.21
N PHE A 144 -0.85 10.20 10.05
CA PHE A 144 -0.98 8.98 9.26
C PHE A 144 -0.51 7.78 10.06
N SER A 145 -1.35 6.76 10.22
CA SER A 145 -1.14 5.65 11.15
C SER A 145 -1.01 4.28 10.49
N VAL A 146 -0.95 4.24 9.16
CA VAL A 146 -0.75 2.99 8.41
C VAL A 146 0.72 2.58 8.47
N THR A 147 0.99 1.31 8.77
CA THR A 147 2.36 0.80 8.88
C THR A 147 2.86 0.28 7.54
N HIS A 148 4.06 0.68 7.17
CA HIS A 148 4.76 0.21 5.99
C HIS A 148 5.21 -1.25 6.18
N VAL A 149 4.90 -2.10 5.22
CA VAL A 149 5.37 -3.49 5.16
C VAL A 149 6.18 -3.69 3.89
N ASP A 150 7.48 -3.89 4.07
CA ASP A 150 8.43 -4.13 3.00
C ASP A 150 8.58 -5.64 2.74
N ILE A 151 8.19 -6.09 1.56
CA ILE A 151 8.28 -7.51 1.18
C ILE A 151 9.70 -8.01 0.89
N HIS A 152 10.71 -7.14 0.90
CA HIS A 152 12.10 -7.57 0.92
C HIS A 152 12.46 -8.28 2.24
N THR A 153 11.78 -7.92 3.33
CA THR A 153 11.90 -8.61 4.61
C THR A 153 11.11 -9.92 4.56
N PRO A 154 11.69 -11.06 4.97
CA PRO A 154 10.95 -12.32 5.00
C PRO A 154 9.70 -12.25 5.88
N VAL A 155 8.61 -12.88 5.45
CA VAL A 155 7.35 -12.90 6.20
C VAL A 155 7.50 -13.50 7.60
N SER A 156 8.44 -14.42 7.79
CA SER A 156 8.76 -14.98 9.11
C SER A 156 9.25 -13.95 10.12
N SER A 157 10.03 -12.97 9.67
CA SER A 157 10.47 -11.86 10.50
C SER A 157 9.33 -10.91 10.82
N PHE A 158 8.44 -10.68 9.88
CA PHE A 158 7.24 -9.87 10.08
C PHE A 158 6.26 -10.54 11.04
N SER A 159 5.96 -11.82 10.84
CA SER A 159 5.03 -12.57 11.71
C SER A 159 5.58 -12.77 13.14
N GLY A 160 6.90 -12.91 13.29
CA GLY A 160 7.55 -13.02 14.60
C GLY A 160 7.56 -11.72 15.40
N SER A 161 7.40 -10.57 14.76
CA SER A 161 7.33 -9.27 15.46
C SER A 161 5.95 -8.95 16.05
N LEU A 162 4.96 -9.80 15.82
CA LEU A 162 3.60 -9.64 16.33
C LEU A 162 3.34 -10.38 17.66
N PHE A 163 4.35 -11.04 18.22
CA PHE A 163 4.26 -11.78 19.46
C PHE A 163 5.24 -11.27 20.51
#